data_5b7f7e78aea27b9a529d034adc96bd90
#
_entry.id   5b7f7e78aea27b9a529d034adc96bd90
#
_cell.length_a   1.000
_cell.length_b   1.000
_cell.length_c   1.000
_cell.angle_alpha   90.00
_cell.angle_beta   90.00
_cell.angle_gamma   90.00
#
_symmetry.space_group_name_H-M   'P 1'
#
loop_
_entity.id
_entity.type
_entity.pdbx_description
1 polymer ?
#
loop_
_entity_poly.entity_id
_entity_poly.type
_entity_poly.pdbx_seq_one_letter_code
_entity_poly.pdbx_strand_id
1 'polypeptide(L)'
;MHRRILFLSSTRHPWFASQSAAEHFRNAPYSIDAIGYNLEKRGWTVGWCGWKAGRDPFRLARQIDEFQPDVIYTYGAMLSLHPLFCRRFLCRHKNFRVVHGWDDEYGVIWGSLIGWPGRIFMAWLEKRIVRNSDAVVTLSRFLQSKGRRWGVESEFIPNGADPVEGMSVADGPRLDGAFNLVYTGDKARWKGTEALCAAMRNVPSDVKLWFTGRDEAYLRPYASANCRFLGWLSKPEQYAVMSQADAFVVTADQDCNAKLQEYLRWKKPILGYDGRANLFFRNGRNALLVRDWADGIRQLAGNPSLCAALAENAAKDIEVHSWAEIAGQFESFFNRLCATPRSAG
;
A
#
# COMPACT_ATOMS: atom_id res chain seq x y z
N MET A 1 21.36 14.71 16.65
CA MET A 1 20.92 15.75 15.70
C MET A 1 19.43 15.59 15.44
N HIS A 2 18.66 16.65 15.57
CA HIS A 2 17.21 16.59 15.33
C HIS A 2 16.97 16.62 13.82
N ARG A 3 16.47 15.51 13.24
CA ARG A 3 16.26 15.35 11.80
C ARG A 3 14.87 15.85 11.37
N ARG A 4 14.78 16.37 10.17
CA ARG A 4 13.57 16.96 9.60
C ARG A 4 13.21 16.26 8.29
N ILE A 5 11.98 15.75 8.21
CA ILE A 5 11.47 15.10 7.00
C ILE A 5 10.22 15.82 6.49
N LEU A 6 10.16 16.07 5.18
CA LEU A 6 9.00 16.60 4.50
C LEU A 6 8.40 15.52 3.61
N PHE A 7 7.17 15.09 3.92
CA PHE A 7 6.42 14.18 3.08
C PHE A 7 5.68 14.93 1.97
N LEU A 8 5.86 14.50 0.73
CA LEU A 8 5.21 15.04 -0.45
C LEU A 8 4.38 13.95 -1.11
N SER A 9 3.05 14.09 -1.08
CA SER A 9 2.12 13.11 -1.64
C SER A 9 1.27 13.70 -2.76
N SER A 10 1.09 12.93 -3.83
CA SER A 10 0.20 13.26 -4.94
C SER A 10 -1.28 12.94 -4.66
N THR A 11 -1.59 12.25 -3.57
CA THR A 11 -2.97 11.98 -3.19
C THR A 11 -3.66 13.25 -2.70
N ARG A 12 -4.89 13.48 -3.16
CA ARG A 12 -5.71 14.62 -2.73
C ARG A 12 -6.27 14.37 -1.33
N HIS A 13 -5.42 14.40 -0.30
CA HIS A 13 -5.93 14.36 1.06
C HIS A 13 -6.24 15.78 1.53
N PRO A 14 -7.49 16.09 1.90
CA PRO A 14 -7.86 17.40 2.43
C PRO A 14 -7.17 17.74 3.77
N TRP A 15 -6.52 16.80 4.38
CA TRP A 15 -5.98 16.79 5.74
C TRP A 15 -4.57 17.37 5.85
N PHE A 16 -3.81 17.37 4.77
CA PHE A 16 -2.42 17.83 4.76
C PHE A 16 -2.19 19.29 5.14
N ALA A 17 -3.26 20.05 5.38
CA ALA A 17 -3.12 21.48 5.60
C ALA A 17 -3.21 21.92 7.07
N SER A 18 -3.73 21.11 8.00
CA SER A 18 -4.09 21.61 9.33
C SER A 18 -4.02 20.61 10.49
N GLN A 19 -3.62 19.36 10.29
CA GLN A 19 -3.67 18.34 11.33
C GLN A 19 -2.29 17.81 11.70
N SER A 20 -2.12 17.42 12.96
CA SER A 20 -0.93 16.73 13.44
C SER A 20 -0.81 15.32 12.82
N ALA A 21 0.40 14.74 12.77
CA ALA A 21 0.58 13.37 12.31
C ALA A 21 -0.26 12.35 13.11
N ALA A 22 -0.52 12.62 14.39
CA ALA A 22 -1.38 11.79 15.23
C ALA A 22 -2.85 11.81 14.79
N GLU A 23 -3.37 12.96 14.35
CA GLU A 23 -4.73 13.09 13.82
C GLU A 23 -4.85 12.43 12.45
N HIS A 24 -3.83 12.58 11.60
CA HIS A 24 -3.74 11.87 10.32
C HIS A 24 -3.79 10.37 10.51
N PHE A 25 -2.97 9.85 11.42
CA PHE A 25 -2.91 8.42 11.70
C PHE A 25 -4.26 7.84 12.18
N ARG A 26 -5.00 8.58 13.03
CA ARG A 26 -6.31 8.14 13.52
C ARG A 26 -7.40 8.15 12.46
N ASN A 27 -7.36 9.10 11.54
CA ASN A 27 -8.47 9.37 10.63
C ASN A 27 -8.33 8.72 9.25
N ALA A 28 -7.08 8.51 8.76
CA ALA A 28 -6.83 7.82 7.49
C ALA A 28 -5.43 7.21 7.49
N PRO A 29 -5.31 5.97 7.89
CA PRO A 29 -4.03 5.29 7.98
C PRO A 29 -3.53 4.88 6.59
N TYR A 30 -3.05 5.84 5.83
CA TYR A 30 -2.14 5.52 4.73
C TYR A 30 -0.77 5.19 5.29
N SER A 31 -0.01 4.39 4.58
CA SER A 31 1.33 3.97 5.01
C SER A 31 2.25 5.15 5.37
N ILE A 32 2.19 6.24 4.59
CA ILE A 32 3.00 7.45 4.85
C ILE A 32 2.60 8.16 6.15
N ASP A 33 1.30 8.16 6.50
CA ASP A 33 0.80 8.78 7.73
C ASP A 33 1.29 7.99 8.95
N ALA A 34 1.24 6.64 8.87
CA ALA A 34 1.72 5.77 9.92
C ALA A 34 3.25 5.91 10.10
N ILE A 35 4.01 6.00 9.00
CA ILE A 35 5.46 6.23 9.04
C ILE A 35 5.76 7.58 9.69
N GLY A 36 5.10 8.67 9.23
CA GLY A 36 5.32 10.02 9.75
C GLY A 36 5.01 10.12 11.25
N TYR A 37 3.87 9.58 11.69
CA TYR A 37 3.49 9.54 13.10
C TYR A 37 4.52 8.83 13.98
N ASN A 38 5.02 7.68 13.55
CA ASN A 38 5.99 6.93 14.32
C ASN A 38 7.39 7.56 14.25
N LEU A 39 7.76 8.28 13.18
CA LEU A 39 8.99 9.06 13.13
C LEU A 39 8.94 10.25 14.10
N GLU A 40 7.79 10.94 14.25
CA GLU A 40 7.63 11.99 15.27
C GLU A 40 7.88 11.44 16.67
N LYS A 41 7.32 10.27 17.01
CA LYS A 41 7.58 9.60 18.29
C LYS A 41 9.06 9.26 18.53
N ARG A 42 9.83 9.12 17.47
CA ARG A 42 11.29 8.87 17.50
C ARG A 42 12.12 10.16 17.48
N GLY A 43 11.47 11.32 17.59
CA GLY A 43 12.13 12.62 17.70
C GLY A 43 12.42 13.31 16.35
N TRP A 44 11.82 12.87 15.25
CA TRP A 44 11.89 13.60 13.98
C TRP A 44 10.91 14.76 13.96
N THR A 45 11.29 15.85 13.31
CA THR A 45 10.32 16.89 12.92
C THR A 45 9.73 16.51 11.58
N VAL A 46 8.41 16.23 11.55
CA VAL A 46 7.70 15.79 10.35
C VAL A 46 6.88 16.94 9.78
N GLY A 47 7.09 17.22 8.50
CA GLY A 47 6.30 18.18 7.74
C GLY A 47 5.55 17.50 6.59
N TRP A 48 4.47 18.13 6.14
CA TRP A 48 3.62 17.62 5.10
C TRP A 48 3.42 18.64 3.98
N CYS A 49 3.51 18.19 2.75
CA CYS A 49 3.22 18.98 1.56
C CYS A 49 2.19 18.25 0.70
N GLY A 50 0.99 18.79 0.66
CA GLY A 50 -0.11 18.21 -0.11
C GLY A 50 -0.09 18.57 -1.59
N TRP A 51 -1.00 17.95 -2.36
CA TRP A 51 -1.12 18.08 -3.82
C TRP A 51 -1.12 19.52 -4.34
N LYS A 52 -1.85 20.44 -3.71
CA LYS A 52 -1.96 21.83 -4.20
C LYS A 52 -0.64 22.58 -4.12
N ALA A 53 0.07 22.45 -3.00
CA ALA A 53 1.36 23.08 -2.81
C ALA A 53 2.47 22.35 -3.60
N GLY A 54 2.46 21.04 -3.60
CA GLY A 54 3.49 20.23 -4.25
C GLY A 54 3.55 20.37 -5.78
N ARG A 55 2.43 20.67 -6.45
CA ARG A 55 2.41 20.89 -7.91
C ARG A 55 2.81 22.32 -8.35
N ASP A 56 2.88 23.25 -7.42
CA ASP A 56 3.39 24.60 -7.65
C ASP A 56 4.84 24.66 -7.19
N PRO A 57 5.84 24.69 -8.10
CA PRO A 57 7.26 24.66 -7.73
C PRO A 57 7.68 25.82 -6.84
N PHE A 58 7.07 27.01 -7.00
CA PHE A 58 7.42 28.19 -6.20
C PHE A 58 6.90 28.06 -4.76
N ARG A 59 5.69 27.52 -4.57
CA ARG A 59 5.16 27.23 -3.24
C ARG A 59 5.94 26.13 -2.56
N LEU A 60 6.27 25.07 -3.29
CA LEU A 60 7.09 23.98 -2.78
C LEU A 60 8.48 24.48 -2.37
N ALA A 61 9.14 25.31 -3.20
CA ALA A 61 10.44 25.88 -2.88
C ALA A 61 10.40 26.74 -1.61
N ARG A 62 9.36 27.57 -1.46
CA ARG A 62 9.16 28.35 -0.23
C ARG A 62 9.00 27.46 0.99
N GLN A 63 8.16 26.42 0.91
CA GLN A 63 7.96 25.48 2.00
C GLN A 63 9.25 24.72 2.36
N ILE A 64 10.06 24.34 1.36
CA ILE A 64 11.38 23.73 1.57
C ILE A 64 12.32 24.69 2.29
N ASP A 65 12.37 25.96 1.86
CA ASP A 65 13.23 26.97 2.47
C ASP A 65 12.82 27.32 3.91
N GLU A 66 11.52 27.34 4.21
CA GLU A 66 10.98 27.59 5.55
C GLU A 66 11.17 26.39 6.47
N PHE A 67 10.86 25.19 5.97
CA PHE A 67 10.92 23.96 6.76
C PHE A 67 12.33 23.40 6.90
N GLN A 68 13.24 23.66 5.96
CA GLN A 68 14.63 23.16 5.92
C GLN A 68 14.76 21.66 6.18
N PRO A 69 14.15 20.79 5.35
CA PRO A 69 14.20 19.35 5.54
C PRO A 69 15.60 18.77 5.31
N ASP A 70 15.97 17.71 6.03
CA ASP A 70 17.11 16.84 5.68
C ASP A 70 16.70 15.84 4.59
N VAL A 71 15.44 15.40 4.62
CA VAL A 71 14.87 14.43 3.68
C VAL A 71 13.52 14.93 3.16
N ILE A 72 13.31 14.83 1.85
CA ILE A 72 11.99 14.93 1.23
C ILE A 72 11.61 13.55 0.73
N TYR A 73 10.56 12.97 1.32
CA TYR A 73 10.02 11.68 0.91
C TYR A 73 8.84 11.91 -0.04
N THR A 74 8.99 11.49 -1.29
CA THR A 74 7.94 11.65 -2.30
C THR A 74 7.14 10.37 -2.45
N TYR A 75 5.80 10.50 -2.51
CA TYR A 75 4.88 9.39 -2.68
C TYR A 75 3.94 9.66 -3.86
N GLY A 76 3.97 8.78 -4.85
CA GLY A 76 3.22 8.93 -6.10
C GLY A 76 3.99 9.67 -7.22
N ALA A 77 3.60 9.41 -8.47
CA ALA A 77 4.37 9.75 -9.65
C ALA A 77 4.46 11.25 -9.97
N MET A 78 3.33 11.96 -9.88
CA MET A 78 3.20 13.27 -10.55
C MET A 78 4.05 14.39 -9.93
N LEU A 79 4.42 14.28 -8.64
CA LEU A 79 5.13 15.33 -7.92
C LEU A 79 6.59 14.99 -7.62
N SER A 80 7.03 13.76 -7.91
CA SER A 80 8.31 13.26 -7.40
C SER A 80 9.55 13.91 -8.02
N LEU A 81 9.44 14.55 -9.20
CA LEU A 81 10.52 15.31 -9.79
C LEU A 81 10.57 16.78 -9.33
N HIS A 82 9.48 17.31 -8.77
CA HIS A 82 9.43 18.71 -8.35
C HIS A 82 10.48 19.09 -7.29
N PRO A 83 10.73 18.30 -6.23
CA PRO A 83 11.78 18.63 -5.26
C PRO A 83 13.17 18.72 -5.88
N LEU A 84 13.46 17.87 -6.87
CA LEU A 84 14.74 17.92 -7.60
C LEU A 84 14.87 19.20 -8.41
N PHE A 85 13.79 19.60 -9.11
CA PHE A 85 13.72 20.87 -9.83
C PHE A 85 13.87 22.06 -8.89
N CYS A 86 13.12 22.08 -7.77
CA CYS A 86 13.22 23.13 -6.77
C CYS A 86 14.64 23.25 -6.20
N ARG A 87 15.28 22.12 -5.86
CA ARG A 87 16.65 22.06 -5.37
C ARG A 87 17.64 22.66 -6.37
N ARG A 88 17.45 22.40 -7.67
CA ARG A 88 18.36 22.85 -8.72
C ARG A 88 18.23 24.36 -8.99
N PHE A 89 17.00 24.90 -8.99
CA PHE A 89 16.71 26.20 -9.58
C PHE A 89 16.07 27.21 -8.62
N LEU A 90 15.33 26.81 -7.58
CA LEU A 90 14.45 27.71 -6.83
C LEU A 90 14.84 27.84 -5.35
N CYS A 91 15.22 26.75 -4.68
CA CYS A 91 15.47 26.75 -3.25
C CYS A 91 16.79 27.42 -2.87
N ARG A 92 16.79 28.12 -1.74
CA ARG A 92 17.98 28.54 -1.01
C ARG A 92 18.59 27.40 -0.21
N HIS A 93 17.71 26.64 0.51
CA HIS A 93 18.10 25.41 1.18
C HIS A 93 18.24 24.29 0.15
N LYS A 94 19.48 23.80 -0.04
CA LYS A 94 19.81 22.76 -1.04
C LYS A 94 20.32 21.47 -0.42
N ASN A 95 20.55 21.48 0.90
CA ASN A 95 21.15 20.34 1.60
C ASN A 95 20.10 19.36 2.11
N PHE A 96 19.35 18.77 1.17
CA PHE A 96 18.39 17.70 1.46
C PHE A 96 18.50 16.54 0.46
N ARG A 97 18.03 15.38 0.86
CA ARG A 97 17.90 14.18 0.03
C ARG A 97 16.48 14.03 -0.46
N VAL A 98 16.32 13.67 -1.72
CA VAL A 98 15.02 13.30 -2.30
C VAL A 98 14.93 11.80 -2.37
N VAL A 99 14.03 11.23 -1.58
CA VAL A 99 13.76 9.79 -1.52
C VAL A 99 12.41 9.51 -2.16
N HIS A 100 12.39 8.61 -3.13
CA HIS A 100 11.15 8.21 -3.80
C HIS A 100 10.60 6.92 -3.19
N GLY A 101 9.39 6.98 -2.65
CA GLY A 101 8.59 5.81 -2.28
C GLY A 101 7.92 5.24 -3.52
N TRP A 102 8.44 4.11 -3.98
CA TRP A 102 7.98 3.42 -5.18
C TRP A 102 7.16 2.20 -4.82
N ASP A 103 5.85 2.37 -4.79
CA ASP A 103 4.87 1.40 -4.31
C ASP A 103 4.10 0.68 -5.42
N ASP A 104 3.96 1.31 -6.58
CA ASP A 104 3.15 0.82 -7.68
C ASP A 104 3.82 1.01 -9.04
N GLU A 105 3.43 0.21 -10.04
CA GLU A 105 3.77 0.43 -11.44
C GLU A 105 2.87 1.51 -12.05
N TYR A 106 3.40 2.72 -12.19
CA TYR A 106 2.63 3.85 -12.69
C TYR A 106 2.08 3.64 -14.10
N GLY A 107 2.85 2.95 -14.95
CA GLY A 107 2.39 2.59 -16.29
C GLY A 107 1.17 1.66 -16.28
N VAL A 108 1.07 0.74 -15.33
CA VAL A 108 -0.09 -0.17 -15.21
C VAL A 108 -1.33 0.60 -14.74
N ILE A 109 -1.20 1.38 -13.66
CA ILE A 109 -2.31 2.16 -13.11
C ILE A 109 -2.88 3.13 -14.14
N TRP A 110 -2.02 3.95 -14.75
CA TRP A 110 -2.47 4.96 -15.71
C TRP A 110 -2.89 4.35 -17.05
N GLY A 111 -2.32 3.20 -17.42
CA GLY A 111 -2.80 2.42 -18.56
C GLY A 111 -4.25 1.96 -18.40
N SER A 112 -4.67 1.63 -17.18
CA SER A 112 -6.07 1.28 -16.88
C SER A 112 -7.04 2.48 -16.90
N LEU A 113 -6.51 3.69 -16.70
CA LEU A 113 -7.32 4.93 -16.66
C LEU A 113 -7.44 5.63 -18.02
N ILE A 114 -6.35 5.75 -18.76
CA ILE A 114 -6.26 6.54 -20.00
C ILE A 114 -5.68 5.74 -21.19
N GLY A 115 -5.64 4.42 -21.09
CA GLY A 115 -5.21 3.52 -22.15
C GLY A 115 -3.70 3.48 -22.40
N TRP A 116 -3.32 2.92 -23.57
CA TRP A 116 -1.91 2.68 -23.90
C TRP A 116 -1.01 3.93 -23.93
N PRO A 117 -1.46 5.13 -24.35
CA PRO A 117 -0.59 6.30 -24.31
C PRO A 117 -0.20 6.67 -22.88
N GLY A 118 -1.16 6.60 -21.95
CA GLY A 118 -0.90 6.79 -20.53
C GLY A 118 0.06 5.76 -19.95
N ARG A 119 -0.06 4.51 -20.36
CA ARG A 119 0.85 3.44 -19.96
C ARG A 119 2.29 3.75 -20.35
N ILE A 120 2.52 4.14 -21.61
CA ILE A 120 3.89 4.42 -22.11
C ILE A 120 4.47 5.66 -21.41
N PHE A 121 3.71 6.76 -21.40
CA PHE A 121 4.16 8.01 -20.79
C PHE A 121 4.49 7.82 -19.31
N MET A 122 3.62 7.18 -18.56
CA MET A 122 3.83 6.99 -17.12
C MET A 122 4.92 5.97 -16.81
N ALA A 123 5.13 4.95 -17.64
CA ALA A 123 6.28 4.05 -17.51
C ALA A 123 7.63 4.78 -17.78
N TRP A 124 7.64 5.68 -18.76
CA TRP A 124 8.80 6.53 -19.01
C TRP A 124 9.06 7.49 -17.85
N LEU A 125 8.01 8.15 -17.32
CA LEU A 125 8.11 9.05 -16.17
C LEU A 125 8.58 8.29 -14.92
N GLU A 126 8.03 7.12 -14.64
CA GLU A 126 8.43 6.22 -13.56
C GLU A 126 9.94 5.95 -13.60
N LYS A 127 10.48 5.57 -14.77
CA LYS A 127 11.92 5.34 -14.94
C LYS A 127 12.73 6.61 -14.67
N ARG A 128 12.25 7.78 -15.11
CA ARG A 128 12.91 9.07 -14.86
C ARG A 128 12.94 9.41 -13.37
N ILE A 129 11.83 9.22 -12.66
CA ILE A 129 11.74 9.48 -11.22
C ILE A 129 12.73 8.58 -10.47
N VAL A 130 12.65 7.27 -10.70
CA VAL A 130 13.47 6.26 -10.02
C VAL A 130 14.97 6.53 -10.24
N ARG A 131 15.38 6.91 -11.46
CA ARG A 131 16.81 7.17 -11.79
C ARG A 131 17.36 8.50 -11.30
N ASN A 132 16.51 9.50 -11.05
CA ASN A 132 16.96 10.84 -10.66
C ASN A 132 16.78 11.13 -9.17
N SER A 133 16.07 10.29 -8.42
CA SER A 133 16.00 10.41 -6.96
C SER A 133 17.34 10.08 -6.31
N ASP A 134 17.65 10.73 -5.18
CA ASP A 134 18.91 10.45 -4.46
C ASP A 134 18.89 9.04 -3.86
N ALA A 135 17.69 8.50 -3.57
CA ALA A 135 17.47 7.11 -3.18
C ALA A 135 16.01 6.70 -3.45
N VAL A 136 15.79 5.39 -3.51
CA VAL A 136 14.47 4.80 -3.75
C VAL A 136 14.17 3.77 -2.68
N VAL A 137 12.97 3.86 -2.10
CA VAL A 137 12.42 2.83 -1.22
C VAL A 137 11.28 2.14 -1.95
N THR A 138 11.24 0.82 -1.90
CA THR A 138 10.14 0.03 -2.45
C THR A 138 9.70 -1.06 -1.48
N LEU A 139 8.42 -1.38 -1.54
CA LEU A 139 7.83 -2.48 -0.76
C LEU A 139 7.59 -3.73 -1.62
N SER A 140 8.05 -3.72 -2.88
CA SER A 140 7.86 -4.76 -3.88
C SER A 140 9.20 -5.35 -4.36
N ARG A 141 9.35 -6.68 -4.26
CA ARG A 141 10.51 -7.39 -4.82
C ARG A 141 10.53 -7.32 -6.35
N PHE A 142 9.34 -7.29 -6.97
CA PHE A 142 9.22 -7.08 -8.41
C PHE A 142 9.74 -5.70 -8.81
N LEU A 143 9.32 -4.63 -8.12
CA LEU A 143 9.80 -3.27 -8.39
C LEU A 143 11.30 -3.14 -8.09
N GLN A 144 11.80 -3.77 -7.03
CA GLN A 144 13.23 -3.82 -6.74
C GLN A 144 14.01 -4.44 -7.91
N SER A 145 13.54 -5.57 -8.44
CA SER A 145 14.14 -6.21 -9.61
C SER A 145 14.04 -5.36 -10.89
N LYS A 146 12.92 -4.62 -11.04
CA LYS A 146 12.72 -3.67 -12.13
C LYS A 146 13.70 -2.49 -12.04
N GLY A 147 13.93 -1.96 -10.82
CA GLY A 147 14.92 -0.92 -10.55
C GLY A 147 16.34 -1.35 -10.95
N ARG A 148 16.76 -2.55 -10.53
CA ARG A 148 18.08 -3.11 -10.89
C ARG A 148 18.28 -3.16 -12.40
N ARG A 149 17.25 -3.55 -13.17
CA ARG A 149 17.30 -3.53 -14.66
C ARG A 149 17.45 -2.11 -15.22
N TRP A 150 17.13 -1.09 -14.46
CA TRP A 150 17.34 0.32 -14.80
C TRP A 150 18.64 0.90 -14.23
N GLY A 151 19.46 0.06 -13.57
CA GLY A 151 20.71 0.46 -12.92
C GLY A 151 20.49 1.23 -11.60
N VAL A 152 19.38 0.96 -10.91
CA VAL A 152 19.03 1.61 -9.63
C VAL A 152 18.84 0.54 -8.57
N GLU A 153 19.62 0.64 -7.48
CA GLU A 153 19.38 -0.12 -6.27
C GLU A 153 18.34 0.63 -5.41
N SER A 154 17.40 -0.12 -4.85
CA SER A 154 16.38 0.40 -3.96
C SER A 154 16.38 -0.33 -2.62
N GLU A 155 16.13 0.40 -1.55
CA GLU A 155 15.91 -0.19 -0.23
C GLU A 155 14.55 -0.89 -0.22
N PHE A 156 14.50 -2.11 0.28
CA PHE A 156 13.24 -2.82 0.47
C PHE A 156 12.76 -2.62 1.89
N ILE A 157 11.66 -1.90 2.05
CA ILE A 157 10.98 -1.70 3.33
C ILE A 157 9.51 -2.06 3.12
N PRO A 158 8.99 -3.14 3.73
CA PRO A 158 7.61 -3.55 3.55
C PRO A 158 6.63 -2.60 4.24
N ASN A 159 5.34 -2.74 3.97
CA ASN A 159 4.32 -2.10 4.79
C ASN A 159 4.25 -2.73 6.18
N GLY A 160 3.76 -1.96 7.15
CA GLY A 160 3.45 -2.44 8.49
C GLY A 160 1.96 -2.75 8.67
N ALA A 161 1.64 -3.39 9.77
CA ALA A 161 0.28 -3.51 10.28
C ALA A 161 0.31 -3.48 11.81
N ASP A 162 -0.65 -2.79 12.40
CA ASP A 162 -0.76 -2.79 13.87
C ASP A 162 -1.25 -4.15 14.38
N PRO A 163 -0.88 -4.54 15.60
CA PRO A 163 -1.38 -5.75 16.24
C PRO A 163 -2.91 -5.72 16.33
N VAL A 164 -3.57 -6.87 16.15
CA VAL A 164 -5.03 -6.99 16.32
C VAL A 164 -5.42 -7.22 17.78
N GLU A 165 -4.48 -7.65 18.60
CA GLU A 165 -4.65 -7.85 20.03
C GLU A 165 -4.90 -6.50 20.73
N GLY A 166 -6.01 -6.39 21.47
CA GLY A 166 -6.40 -5.15 22.15
C GLY A 166 -7.04 -4.08 21.27
N MET A 167 -7.28 -4.36 19.99
CA MET A 167 -8.08 -3.47 19.15
C MET A 167 -9.54 -3.46 19.64
N SER A 168 -10.11 -2.25 19.76
CA SER A 168 -11.55 -2.10 19.93
C SER A 168 -12.24 -2.52 18.63
N VAL A 169 -12.93 -3.65 18.66
CA VAL A 169 -13.80 -4.09 17.57
C VAL A 169 -15.18 -3.51 17.86
N ALA A 170 -15.64 -2.59 17.04
CA ALA A 170 -16.99 -2.03 17.16
C ALA A 170 -18.03 -3.10 16.78
N ASP A 171 -19.30 -2.87 17.16
CA ASP A 171 -20.42 -3.59 16.58
C ASP A 171 -20.45 -3.26 15.07
N GLY A 172 -20.17 -4.26 14.25
CA GLY A 172 -20.09 -4.14 12.80
C GLY A 172 -21.09 -5.06 12.10
N PRO A 173 -21.15 -5.01 10.75
CA PRO A 173 -21.99 -5.92 9.98
C PRO A 173 -21.68 -7.38 10.32
N ARG A 174 -22.73 -8.17 10.56
CA ARG A 174 -22.61 -9.60 10.77
C ARG A 174 -22.50 -10.34 9.44
N LEU A 175 -21.55 -11.24 9.32
CA LEU A 175 -21.38 -12.09 8.15
C LEU A 175 -22.23 -13.34 8.29
N ASP A 176 -23.02 -13.69 7.25
CA ASP A 176 -24.06 -14.72 7.30
C ASP A 176 -23.77 -15.93 6.38
N GLY A 177 -22.57 -16.05 5.85
CA GLY A 177 -22.16 -17.19 5.05
C GLY A 177 -21.72 -18.39 5.92
N ALA A 178 -21.88 -19.61 5.41
CA ALA A 178 -21.21 -20.79 5.96
C ALA A 178 -19.68 -20.70 5.79
N PHE A 179 -19.23 -19.99 4.74
CA PHE A 179 -17.83 -19.58 4.53
C PHE A 179 -17.79 -18.16 4.01
N ASN A 180 -17.04 -17.28 4.69
CA ASN A 180 -17.01 -15.86 4.44
C ASN A 180 -15.63 -15.42 3.94
N LEU A 181 -15.57 -15.08 2.65
CA LEU A 181 -14.42 -14.45 2.03
C LEU A 181 -14.52 -12.93 2.21
N VAL A 182 -13.45 -12.28 2.61
CA VAL A 182 -13.42 -10.82 2.79
C VAL A 182 -12.37 -10.18 1.90
N TYR A 183 -12.79 -9.15 1.17
CA TYR A 183 -11.94 -8.24 0.41
C TYR A 183 -12.09 -6.82 0.95
N THR A 184 -11.01 -6.21 1.41
CA THR A 184 -11.03 -4.84 1.94
C THR A 184 -10.38 -3.83 0.98
N GLY A 185 -10.82 -2.57 1.06
CA GLY A 185 -10.24 -1.44 0.32
C GLY A 185 -10.91 -1.16 -1.03
N ASP A 186 -10.34 -0.23 -1.78
CA ASP A 186 -10.88 0.18 -3.08
C ASP A 186 -10.71 -0.92 -4.13
N LYS A 187 -11.62 -0.88 -5.10
CA LYS A 187 -11.82 -1.91 -6.11
C LYS A 187 -11.45 -1.40 -7.52
N ALA A 188 -10.34 -0.66 -7.62
CA ALA A 188 -9.89 -0.15 -8.92
C ALA A 188 -9.81 -1.26 -9.98
N ARG A 189 -10.18 -0.97 -11.22
CA ARG A 189 -10.27 -1.95 -12.32
C ARG A 189 -8.99 -2.77 -12.53
N TRP A 190 -7.83 -2.12 -12.39
CA TRP A 190 -6.55 -2.80 -12.55
C TRP A 190 -6.28 -3.91 -11.49
N LYS A 191 -7.09 -3.96 -10.43
CA LYS A 191 -6.99 -5.00 -9.39
C LYS A 191 -7.70 -6.31 -9.75
N GLY A 192 -8.45 -6.37 -10.86
CA GLY A 192 -9.05 -7.60 -11.38
C GLY A 192 -10.18 -8.18 -10.53
N THR A 193 -10.87 -7.35 -9.74
CA THR A 193 -11.97 -7.79 -8.86
C THR A 193 -13.20 -8.28 -9.61
N GLU A 194 -13.37 -7.91 -10.90
CA GLU A 194 -14.44 -8.38 -11.76
C GLU A 194 -14.43 -9.91 -11.94
N ALA A 195 -13.25 -10.47 -12.16
CA ALA A 195 -13.09 -11.93 -12.33
C ALA A 195 -13.49 -12.70 -11.06
N LEU A 196 -13.11 -12.16 -9.89
CA LEU A 196 -13.52 -12.72 -8.60
C LEU A 196 -15.04 -12.66 -8.41
N CYS A 197 -15.69 -11.51 -8.70
CA CYS A 197 -17.15 -11.38 -8.64
C CYS A 197 -17.87 -12.37 -9.56
N ALA A 198 -17.39 -12.51 -10.79
CA ALA A 198 -17.96 -13.42 -11.78
C ALA A 198 -17.84 -14.88 -11.33
N ALA A 199 -16.73 -15.27 -10.73
CA ALA A 199 -16.47 -16.60 -10.23
C ALA A 199 -17.47 -17.03 -9.12
N MET A 200 -17.99 -16.08 -8.35
CA MET A 200 -18.99 -16.35 -7.31
C MET A 200 -20.30 -16.96 -7.82
N ARG A 201 -20.58 -16.91 -9.13
CA ARG A 201 -21.71 -17.62 -9.74
C ARG A 201 -21.53 -19.15 -9.74
N ASN A 202 -20.29 -19.62 -9.66
CA ASN A 202 -19.89 -21.01 -9.77
C ASN A 202 -19.48 -21.63 -8.42
N VAL A 203 -19.85 -21.00 -7.31
CA VAL A 203 -19.62 -21.50 -5.96
C VAL A 203 -20.93 -21.70 -5.21
N PRO A 204 -20.98 -22.54 -4.15
CA PRO A 204 -22.20 -22.74 -3.36
C PRO A 204 -22.80 -21.45 -2.83
N SER A 205 -24.13 -21.41 -2.70
CA SER A 205 -24.86 -20.18 -2.34
C SER A 205 -24.64 -19.71 -0.90
N ASP A 206 -24.18 -20.58 -0.03
CA ASP A 206 -23.82 -20.32 1.36
C ASP A 206 -22.39 -19.81 1.54
N VAL A 207 -21.56 -19.87 0.51
CA VAL A 207 -20.26 -19.18 0.44
C VAL A 207 -20.48 -17.73 0.05
N LYS A 208 -20.05 -16.79 0.86
CA LYS A 208 -20.24 -15.34 0.64
C LYS A 208 -18.92 -14.62 0.42
N LEU A 209 -18.96 -13.62 -0.48
CA LEU A 209 -17.85 -12.70 -0.71
C LEU A 209 -18.27 -11.30 -0.28
N TRP A 210 -17.57 -10.77 0.70
CA TRP A 210 -17.84 -9.49 1.34
C TRP A 210 -16.82 -8.45 0.90
N PHE A 211 -17.30 -7.36 0.32
CA PHE A 211 -16.49 -6.23 -0.08
C PHE A 211 -16.67 -5.06 0.87
N THR A 212 -15.57 -4.51 1.40
CA THR A 212 -15.57 -3.20 2.07
C THR A 212 -14.85 -2.17 1.20
N GLY A 213 -15.07 -0.87 1.45
CA GLY A 213 -14.44 0.23 0.73
C GLY A 213 -15.26 0.75 -0.45
N ARG A 214 -14.69 1.69 -1.21
CA ARG A 214 -15.36 2.44 -2.28
C ARG A 214 -15.33 1.72 -3.63
N ASP A 215 -15.96 2.36 -4.63
CA ASP A 215 -15.87 1.99 -6.06
C ASP A 215 -16.47 0.63 -6.40
N GLU A 216 -17.67 0.35 -5.86
CA GLU A 216 -18.37 -0.93 -6.09
C GLU A 216 -19.31 -0.90 -7.32
N ALA A 217 -19.72 0.27 -7.77
CA ALA A 217 -20.77 0.41 -8.80
C ALA A 217 -20.46 -0.38 -10.08
N TYR A 218 -19.21 -0.36 -10.53
CA TYR A 218 -18.79 -1.06 -11.74
C TYR A 218 -18.73 -2.59 -11.58
N LEU A 219 -18.69 -3.11 -10.33
CA LEU A 219 -18.68 -4.55 -10.05
C LEU A 219 -20.07 -5.17 -10.06
N ARG A 220 -21.13 -4.37 -9.85
CA ARG A 220 -22.51 -4.87 -9.75
C ARG A 220 -22.95 -5.72 -10.93
N PRO A 221 -22.59 -5.41 -12.21
CA PRO A 221 -22.94 -6.26 -13.35
C PRO A 221 -22.29 -7.65 -13.32
N TYR A 222 -21.17 -7.81 -12.63
CA TYR A 222 -20.44 -9.08 -12.50
C TYR A 222 -20.87 -9.86 -11.25
N ALA A 223 -21.46 -9.19 -10.27
CA ALA A 223 -21.81 -9.78 -9.00
C ALA A 223 -22.95 -10.80 -9.09
N SER A 224 -22.87 -11.83 -8.28
CA SER A 224 -23.95 -12.78 -8.01
C SER A 224 -24.64 -12.48 -6.68
N ALA A 225 -25.69 -13.22 -6.34
CA ALA A 225 -26.35 -13.12 -5.04
C ALA A 225 -25.44 -13.44 -3.84
N ASN A 226 -24.28 -14.03 -4.08
CA ASN A 226 -23.29 -14.36 -3.04
C ASN A 226 -22.34 -13.18 -2.74
N CYS A 227 -22.32 -12.13 -3.57
CA CYS A 227 -21.52 -10.95 -3.34
C CYS A 227 -22.28 -9.96 -2.44
N ARG A 228 -21.60 -9.44 -1.44
CA ARG A 228 -22.10 -8.44 -0.49
C ARG A 228 -21.20 -7.22 -0.51
N PHE A 229 -21.79 -6.05 -0.66
CA PHE A 229 -21.08 -4.78 -0.69
C PHE A 229 -21.47 -3.95 0.52
N LEU A 230 -20.51 -3.76 1.43
CA LEU A 230 -20.71 -3.03 2.69
C LEU A 230 -20.39 -1.53 2.58
N GLY A 231 -19.84 -1.10 1.44
CA GLY A 231 -19.43 0.28 1.26
C GLY A 231 -18.21 0.65 2.12
N TRP A 232 -18.10 1.94 2.40
CA TRP A 232 -17.04 2.46 3.27
C TRP A 232 -17.40 2.19 4.74
N LEU A 233 -16.46 1.57 5.45
CA LEU A 233 -16.53 1.30 6.88
C LEU A 233 -15.44 2.09 7.62
N SER A 234 -15.69 2.50 8.84
CA SER A 234 -14.64 2.96 9.75
C SER A 234 -13.68 1.84 10.07
N LYS A 235 -12.48 2.15 10.57
CA LYS A 235 -11.50 1.11 10.92
C LYS A 235 -12.03 0.08 11.94
N PRO A 236 -12.70 0.48 13.04
CA PRO A 236 -13.29 -0.49 13.97
C PRO A 236 -14.35 -1.40 13.33
N GLU A 237 -15.23 -0.85 12.49
CA GLU A 237 -16.21 -1.65 11.73
C GLU A 237 -15.53 -2.59 10.71
N GLN A 238 -14.49 -2.11 10.02
CA GLN A 238 -13.71 -2.96 9.12
C GLN A 238 -13.07 -4.12 9.87
N TYR A 239 -12.53 -3.89 11.07
CA TYR A 239 -11.97 -4.95 11.90
C TYR A 239 -13.04 -5.92 12.40
N ALA A 240 -14.26 -5.45 12.72
CA ALA A 240 -15.38 -6.32 13.02
C ALA A 240 -15.73 -7.27 11.86
N VAL A 241 -15.68 -6.79 10.63
CA VAL A 241 -15.85 -7.63 9.43
C VAL A 241 -14.67 -8.60 9.25
N MET A 242 -13.44 -8.12 9.40
CA MET A 242 -12.24 -8.94 9.23
C MET A 242 -12.13 -10.06 10.28
N SER A 243 -12.56 -9.83 11.51
CA SER A 243 -12.55 -10.85 12.58
C SER A 243 -13.45 -12.05 12.26
N GLN A 244 -14.54 -11.83 11.54
CA GLN A 244 -15.51 -12.84 11.12
C GLN A 244 -15.14 -13.56 9.81
N ALA A 245 -14.08 -13.13 9.12
CA ALA A 245 -13.65 -13.75 7.87
C ALA A 245 -13.15 -15.18 8.11
N ASP A 246 -13.46 -16.09 7.20
CA ASP A 246 -12.85 -17.42 7.11
C ASP A 246 -11.60 -17.38 6.24
N ALA A 247 -11.58 -16.51 5.23
CA ALA A 247 -10.41 -16.24 4.38
C ALA A 247 -10.40 -14.81 3.84
N PHE A 248 -9.21 -14.31 3.51
CA PHE A 248 -9.03 -13.04 2.82
C PHE A 248 -8.68 -13.24 1.35
N VAL A 249 -9.05 -12.26 0.51
CA VAL A 249 -8.80 -12.33 -0.93
C VAL A 249 -7.94 -11.17 -1.42
N VAL A 250 -6.93 -11.49 -2.25
CA VAL A 250 -6.05 -10.54 -2.93
C VAL A 250 -6.06 -10.79 -4.42
N THR A 251 -6.68 -9.91 -5.19
CA THR A 251 -6.89 -10.10 -6.63
C THR A 251 -5.82 -9.45 -7.50
N ALA A 252 -5.16 -8.41 -7.00
CA ALA A 252 -4.15 -7.69 -7.77
C ALA A 252 -2.95 -8.57 -8.10
N ASP A 253 -2.47 -8.52 -9.35
CA ASP A 253 -1.20 -9.14 -9.75
C ASP A 253 -0.01 -8.32 -9.23
N GLN A 254 0.17 -8.36 -7.92
CA GLN A 254 1.22 -7.66 -7.18
C GLN A 254 1.82 -8.57 -6.11
N ASP A 255 3.10 -8.43 -5.86
CA ASP A 255 3.81 -9.12 -4.79
C ASP A 255 3.74 -8.39 -3.44
N CYS A 256 3.18 -7.18 -3.44
CA CYS A 256 2.97 -6.40 -2.24
C CYS A 256 1.67 -5.63 -2.33
N ASN A 257 0.97 -5.58 -1.23
CA ASN A 257 -0.25 -4.80 -1.08
C ASN A 257 -0.35 -4.38 0.39
N ALA A 258 -0.70 -3.13 0.66
CA ALA A 258 -0.83 -2.64 2.04
C ALA A 258 -1.73 -3.53 2.91
N LYS A 259 -2.84 -4.03 2.33
CA LYS A 259 -3.78 -4.91 3.03
C LYS A 259 -3.22 -6.30 3.36
N LEU A 260 -2.19 -6.78 2.66
CA LEU A 260 -1.60 -8.10 2.95
C LEU A 260 -1.08 -8.19 4.38
N GLN A 261 -0.41 -7.16 4.86
CA GLN A 261 0.12 -7.13 6.20
C GLN A 261 -1.02 -7.12 7.25
N GLU A 262 -2.10 -6.39 6.97
CA GLU A 262 -3.30 -6.42 7.82
C GLU A 262 -3.93 -7.82 7.83
N TYR A 263 -4.10 -8.47 6.68
CA TYR A 263 -4.68 -9.81 6.58
C TYR A 263 -3.87 -10.86 7.35
N LEU A 264 -2.54 -10.81 7.23
CA LEU A 264 -1.65 -11.74 7.91
C LEU A 264 -1.76 -11.63 9.45
N ARG A 265 -2.07 -10.44 9.99
CA ARG A 265 -2.31 -10.25 11.43
C ARG A 265 -3.52 -11.03 11.94
N TRP A 266 -4.52 -11.26 11.11
CA TRP A 266 -5.72 -12.03 11.49
C TRP A 266 -5.50 -13.54 11.48
N LYS A 267 -4.34 -14.04 11.05
CA LYS A 267 -4.00 -15.47 11.01
C LYS A 267 -5.08 -16.30 10.31
N LYS A 268 -5.57 -15.81 9.18
CA LYS A 268 -6.54 -16.49 8.30
C LYS A 268 -5.89 -16.83 6.96
N PRO A 269 -6.36 -17.87 6.24
CA PRO A 269 -5.83 -18.19 4.93
C PRO A 269 -6.03 -17.05 3.94
N ILE A 270 -5.09 -16.90 3.00
CA ILE A 270 -5.16 -15.91 1.94
C ILE A 270 -5.35 -16.65 0.62
N LEU A 271 -6.40 -16.28 -0.11
CA LEU A 271 -6.64 -16.65 -1.50
C LEU A 271 -6.10 -15.51 -2.40
N GLY A 272 -5.15 -15.81 -3.27
CA GLY A 272 -4.52 -14.82 -4.12
C GLY A 272 -4.52 -15.20 -5.61
N TYR A 273 -4.25 -14.20 -6.48
CA TYR A 273 -4.01 -14.47 -7.89
C TYR A 273 -2.65 -15.13 -8.10
N ASP A 274 -2.61 -16.20 -8.91
CA ASP A 274 -1.37 -16.89 -9.27
C ASP A 274 -0.58 -16.10 -10.32
N GLY A 275 0.27 -15.22 -9.82
CA GLY A 275 1.09 -14.30 -10.58
C GLY A 275 2.26 -13.80 -9.74
N ARG A 276 2.42 -12.48 -9.64
CA ARG A 276 3.50 -11.86 -8.85
C ARG A 276 3.39 -12.11 -7.35
N ALA A 277 2.20 -12.48 -6.85
CA ALA A 277 2.04 -12.91 -5.46
C ALA A 277 2.98 -14.06 -5.07
N ASN A 278 3.43 -14.87 -6.04
CA ASN A 278 4.45 -15.92 -5.84
C ASN A 278 5.84 -15.36 -5.43
N LEU A 279 6.11 -14.08 -5.58
CA LEU A 279 7.32 -13.44 -5.08
C LEU A 279 7.27 -13.18 -3.55
N PHE A 280 6.07 -13.23 -3.00
CA PHE A 280 5.80 -13.03 -1.57
C PHE A 280 5.34 -14.31 -0.87
N PHE A 281 4.46 -15.08 -1.50
CA PHE A 281 3.90 -16.32 -0.99
C PHE A 281 4.51 -17.56 -1.64
N ARG A 282 4.40 -18.70 -0.94
CA ARG A 282 4.63 -20.04 -1.47
C ARG A 282 3.29 -20.71 -1.66
N ASN A 283 2.85 -20.85 -2.93
CA ASN A 283 1.56 -21.42 -3.27
C ASN A 283 1.36 -22.82 -2.67
N GLY A 284 0.17 -23.08 -2.11
CA GLY A 284 -0.19 -24.33 -1.42
C GLY A 284 0.48 -24.52 -0.05
N ARG A 285 1.39 -23.63 0.36
CA ARG A 285 2.04 -23.68 1.66
C ARG A 285 1.53 -22.60 2.62
N ASN A 286 1.67 -21.32 2.27
CA ASN A 286 1.31 -20.19 3.13
C ASN A 286 0.30 -19.21 2.50
N ALA A 287 -0.18 -19.54 1.31
CA ALA A 287 -1.36 -18.97 0.65
C ALA A 287 -1.85 -19.95 -0.41
N LEU A 288 -3.10 -19.85 -0.81
CA LEU A 288 -3.62 -20.52 -1.99
C LEU A 288 -3.66 -19.52 -3.15
N LEU A 289 -2.79 -19.71 -4.15
CA LEU A 289 -2.71 -18.84 -5.32
C LEU A 289 -3.33 -19.58 -6.52
N VAL A 290 -4.31 -18.92 -7.17
CA VAL A 290 -5.11 -19.56 -8.22
C VAL A 290 -5.28 -18.64 -9.43
N ARG A 291 -5.54 -19.26 -10.58
CA ARG A 291 -6.04 -18.58 -11.78
C ARG A 291 -7.54 -18.75 -11.95
N ASP A 292 -8.08 -19.87 -11.48
CA ASP A 292 -9.52 -20.11 -11.36
C ASP A 292 -10.00 -19.81 -9.94
N TRP A 293 -10.66 -18.67 -9.78
CA TRP A 293 -11.17 -18.21 -8.50
C TRP A 293 -12.24 -19.16 -7.92
N ALA A 294 -13.14 -19.68 -8.77
CA ALA A 294 -14.22 -20.57 -8.30
C ALA A 294 -13.66 -21.86 -7.72
N ASP A 295 -12.63 -22.41 -8.37
CA ASP A 295 -11.96 -23.62 -7.89
C ASP A 295 -11.23 -23.36 -6.57
N GLY A 296 -10.46 -22.30 -6.47
CA GLY A 296 -9.76 -21.93 -5.23
C GLY A 296 -10.72 -21.66 -4.06
N ILE A 297 -11.85 -21.00 -4.32
CA ILE A 297 -12.88 -20.76 -3.30
C ILE A 297 -13.48 -22.08 -2.82
N ARG A 298 -13.84 -23.00 -3.73
CA ARG A 298 -14.36 -24.33 -3.37
C ARG A 298 -13.35 -25.13 -2.56
N GLN A 299 -12.07 -25.09 -2.91
CA GLN A 299 -11.01 -25.77 -2.16
C GLN A 299 -10.94 -25.28 -0.72
N LEU A 300 -10.95 -23.95 -0.49
CA LEU A 300 -10.90 -23.39 0.86
C LEU A 300 -12.19 -23.72 1.64
N ALA A 301 -13.36 -23.47 1.04
CA ALA A 301 -14.65 -23.68 1.72
C ALA A 301 -14.91 -25.16 2.06
N GLY A 302 -14.42 -26.08 1.23
CA GLY A 302 -14.57 -27.53 1.45
C GLY A 302 -13.46 -28.18 2.28
N ASN A 303 -12.41 -27.45 2.67
CA ASN A 303 -11.25 -28.04 3.34
C ASN A 303 -10.74 -27.18 4.53
N PRO A 304 -11.35 -27.32 5.71
CA PRO A 304 -10.91 -26.60 6.92
C PRO A 304 -9.46 -26.90 7.31
N SER A 305 -8.98 -28.12 7.06
CA SER A 305 -7.59 -28.50 7.36
C SER A 305 -6.59 -27.74 6.48
N LEU A 306 -6.92 -27.54 5.21
CA LEU A 306 -6.12 -26.70 4.30
C LEU A 306 -6.09 -25.25 4.81
N CYS A 307 -7.25 -24.69 5.19
CA CYS A 307 -7.33 -23.34 5.73
C CYS A 307 -6.44 -23.17 6.96
N ALA A 308 -6.49 -24.10 7.91
CA ALA A 308 -5.68 -24.08 9.11
C ALA A 308 -4.17 -24.17 8.78
N ALA A 309 -3.79 -25.08 7.89
CA ALA A 309 -2.39 -25.27 7.49
C ALA A 309 -1.82 -24.02 6.78
N LEU A 310 -2.59 -23.40 5.86
CA LEU A 310 -2.16 -22.17 5.17
C LEU A 310 -1.98 -21.02 6.14
N ALA A 311 -2.91 -20.83 7.08
CA ALA A 311 -2.84 -19.76 8.08
C ALA A 311 -1.66 -19.95 9.04
N GLU A 312 -1.44 -21.17 9.54
CA GLU A 312 -0.33 -21.52 10.43
C GLU A 312 1.02 -21.30 9.74
N ASN A 313 1.15 -21.79 8.50
CA ASN A 313 2.39 -21.63 7.74
C ASN A 313 2.64 -20.16 7.36
N ALA A 314 1.60 -19.39 7.04
CA ALA A 314 1.74 -17.95 6.81
C ALA A 314 2.29 -17.24 8.05
N ALA A 315 1.77 -17.55 9.23
CA ALA A 315 2.23 -16.99 10.49
C ALA A 315 3.68 -17.37 10.84
N LYS A 316 4.15 -18.56 10.39
CA LYS A 316 5.53 -19.02 10.58
C LYS A 316 6.51 -18.47 9.56
N ASP A 317 6.08 -18.39 8.30
CA ASP A 317 6.98 -18.08 7.17
C ASP A 317 7.11 -16.58 6.90
N ILE A 318 6.14 -15.77 7.35
CA ILE A 318 6.04 -14.34 7.00
C ILE A 318 6.05 -13.51 8.28
N GLU A 319 7.10 -12.71 8.42
CA GLU A 319 7.19 -11.72 9.49
C GLU A 319 6.34 -10.50 9.16
N VAL A 320 5.42 -10.15 10.06
CA VAL A 320 4.59 -8.96 9.96
C VAL A 320 5.07 -7.93 10.97
N HIS A 321 5.59 -6.82 10.46
CA HIS A 321 6.10 -5.74 11.29
C HIS A 321 4.98 -4.77 11.70
N SER A 322 5.09 -4.21 12.89
CA SER A 322 4.29 -3.05 13.30
C SER A 322 4.73 -1.78 12.55
N TRP A 323 3.87 -0.78 12.48
CA TRP A 323 4.25 0.51 11.89
C TRP A 323 5.39 1.20 12.66
N ALA A 324 5.53 0.94 13.97
CA ALA A 324 6.66 1.44 14.76
C ALA A 324 7.99 0.81 14.35
N GLU A 325 8.02 -0.49 14.04
CA GLU A 325 9.20 -1.20 13.52
C GLU A 325 9.55 -0.74 12.11
N ILE A 326 8.54 -0.58 11.24
CA ILE A 326 8.73 -0.03 9.90
C ILE A 326 9.32 1.38 9.94
N ALA A 327 8.81 2.26 10.81
CA ALA A 327 9.37 3.58 10.99
C ALA A 327 10.84 3.54 11.48
N GLY A 328 11.20 2.56 12.30
CA GLY A 328 12.59 2.30 12.70
C GLY A 328 13.49 1.90 11.52
N GLN A 329 12.98 1.09 10.58
CA GLN A 329 13.69 0.76 9.35
C GLN A 329 13.90 2.01 8.47
N PHE A 330 12.86 2.84 8.31
CA PHE A 330 12.95 4.12 7.60
C PHE A 330 13.95 5.06 8.27
N GLU A 331 13.90 5.21 9.59
CA GLU A 331 14.86 6.04 10.35
C GLU A 331 16.30 5.60 10.10
N SER A 332 16.55 4.30 10.23
CA SER A 332 17.87 3.72 9.98
C SER A 332 18.36 3.99 8.56
N PHE A 333 17.49 3.82 7.58
CA PHE A 333 17.77 4.12 6.18
C PHE A 333 18.07 5.61 5.96
N PHE A 334 17.22 6.52 6.45
CA PHE A 334 17.43 7.95 6.30
C PHE A 334 18.71 8.44 6.99
N ASN A 335 19.03 7.89 8.16
CA ASN A 335 20.27 8.23 8.86
C ASN A 335 21.52 7.82 8.07
N ARG A 336 21.53 6.60 7.48
CA ARG A 336 22.61 6.17 6.57
C ARG A 336 22.72 7.06 5.36
N LEU A 337 21.60 7.38 4.73
CA LEU A 337 21.56 8.24 3.53
C LEU A 337 22.08 9.64 3.80
N CYS A 338 21.73 10.23 4.94
CA CYS A 338 22.19 11.58 5.31
C CYS A 338 23.64 11.62 5.78
N ALA A 339 24.19 10.50 6.29
CA ALA A 339 25.61 10.42 6.68
C ALA A 339 26.54 10.30 5.47
N THR A 340 26.06 9.81 4.32
CA THR A 340 26.85 9.67 3.10
C THR A 340 26.96 11.01 2.39
N PRO A 341 28.17 11.49 2.04
CA PRO A 341 28.33 12.70 1.23
C PRO A 341 27.54 12.58 -0.08
N ARG A 342 27.00 13.69 -0.53
CA ARG A 342 26.30 13.70 -1.82
C ARG A 342 27.35 13.68 -2.92
N SER A 343 27.28 12.70 -3.84
CA SER A 343 28.09 12.76 -5.06
C SER A 343 27.75 14.05 -5.80
N ALA A 344 28.79 14.88 -6.05
CA ALA A 344 28.64 16.06 -6.90
C ALA A 344 28.27 15.57 -8.31
N GLY A 345 26.99 15.72 -8.68
CA GLY A 345 26.47 15.47 -10.02
C GLY A 345 26.22 16.78 -10.74
#